data_230a6b62a0fb56b11c7258a669bcdae9
#
_entry.id   230a6b62a0fb56b11c7258a669bcdae9
#
_cell.length_a   1.000
_cell.length_b   1.000
_cell.length_c   1.000
_cell.angle_alpha   90.00
_cell.angle_beta   90.00
_cell.angle_gamma   90.00
#
_symmetry.space_group_name_H-M   'P 1'
#
loop_
_entity.id
_entity.type
_entity.pdbx_description
1 polymer ?
#
loop_
_entity_poly.entity_id
_entity_poly.type
_entity_poly.pdbx_seq_one_letter_code
_entity_poly.pdbx_strand_id
1 'polypeptide(L)'
;MANMEYLKDMPIAVLGGGAVGKSCAADMKLAGKEVRLYDMMPFAKNTLANLEKTGILLDGVQRNLYCFERSGRAYLDMVSSDMGKVVKGAGLIVIAAPAMAHEPFFRELIPHLEDGQVIHIFTDNYGTLLLRKMMREMGCTKQVIVGGWSSAPYGTRIESVGKFTFPHVGVKYRAITLRGASLPMSDIDAFMESSRYLPCIDAVTYGNGPEAGNTVLDTGFANINPVIHVPATILGVSTMENWESSSAAMTRTATPCTAMDYARPSVRCSTSSSRKKRRWQKRSGWERRSMHMNPFSPAGVS
;
A
#
# COMPACT_ATOMS: atom_id res chain seq x y z
N MET A 1 -14.36 -4.99 25.02
CA MET A 1 -13.31 -5.02 23.99
C MET A 1 -12.71 -6.41 23.99
N ALA A 2 -12.55 -7.03 22.83
CA ALA A 2 -11.86 -8.31 22.74
C ALA A 2 -10.40 -8.10 23.11
N ASN A 3 -9.88 -8.93 24.02
CA ASN A 3 -8.45 -8.85 24.36
C ASN A 3 -7.61 -9.48 23.25
N MET A 4 -6.99 -8.66 22.42
CA MET A 4 -6.13 -9.06 21.31
C MET A 4 -4.63 -8.95 21.64
N GLU A 5 -4.27 -8.79 22.93
CA GLU A 5 -2.90 -8.56 23.37
C GLU A 5 -1.93 -9.68 22.99
N TYR A 6 -2.44 -10.91 22.84
CA TYR A 6 -1.64 -12.05 22.38
C TYR A 6 -0.99 -11.84 21.02
N LEU A 7 -1.56 -10.96 20.17
CA LEU A 7 -0.99 -10.64 18.85
C LEU A 7 0.30 -9.83 18.90
N LYS A 8 0.58 -9.20 20.05
CA LYS A 8 1.69 -8.26 20.21
C LYS A 8 3.04 -8.86 19.80
N ASP A 9 3.28 -10.10 20.22
CA ASP A 9 4.54 -10.77 20.03
C ASP A 9 4.48 -11.92 19.00
N MET A 10 3.34 -12.07 18.32
CA MET A 10 3.20 -13.07 17.27
C MET A 10 3.75 -12.59 15.93
N PRO A 11 4.27 -13.50 15.11
CA PRO A 11 4.73 -13.18 13.77
C PRO A 11 3.62 -12.60 12.88
N ILE A 12 4.01 -11.75 11.95
CA ILE A 12 3.14 -11.20 10.91
C ILE A 12 3.49 -11.84 9.57
N ALA A 13 2.54 -12.50 8.95
CA ALA A 13 2.66 -13.03 7.60
C ALA A 13 2.16 -12.01 6.58
N VAL A 14 3.01 -11.59 5.66
CA VAL A 14 2.64 -10.70 4.55
C VAL A 14 2.57 -11.52 3.26
N LEU A 15 1.40 -11.55 2.64
CA LEU A 15 1.12 -12.32 1.44
C LEU A 15 1.03 -11.38 0.22
N GLY A 16 2.02 -11.46 -0.65
CA GLY A 16 2.21 -10.63 -1.83
C GLY A 16 3.54 -9.89 -1.83
N GLY A 17 4.44 -10.27 -2.73
CA GLY A 17 5.80 -9.70 -2.88
C GLY A 17 5.86 -8.46 -3.77
N GLY A 18 4.72 -7.81 -4.04
CA GLY A 18 4.63 -6.57 -4.81
C GLY A 18 5.10 -5.33 -4.03
N ALA A 19 4.86 -4.14 -4.58
CA ALA A 19 5.26 -2.88 -3.95
C ALA A 19 4.63 -2.70 -2.57
N VAL A 20 3.31 -2.90 -2.45
CA VAL A 20 2.60 -2.75 -1.17
C VAL A 20 3.08 -3.77 -0.15
N GLY A 21 3.18 -5.05 -0.52
CA GLY A 21 3.63 -6.10 0.41
C GLY A 21 5.05 -5.88 0.89
N LYS A 22 5.99 -5.53 0.00
CA LYS A 22 7.37 -5.19 0.40
C LYS A 22 7.41 -3.96 1.32
N SER A 23 6.60 -2.94 1.05
CA SER A 23 6.55 -1.75 1.91
C SER A 23 5.98 -2.09 3.29
N CYS A 24 4.87 -2.84 3.36
CA CYS A 24 4.30 -3.30 4.62
C CYS A 24 5.30 -4.16 5.40
N ALA A 25 5.93 -5.14 4.74
CA ALA A 25 6.88 -6.03 5.39
C ALA A 25 8.11 -5.27 5.93
N ALA A 26 8.68 -4.37 5.13
CA ALA A 26 9.83 -3.59 5.55
C ALA A 26 9.47 -2.62 6.69
N ASP A 27 8.35 -1.92 6.60
CA ASP A 27 7.89 -0.97 7.61
C ASP A 27 7.65 -1.66 8.97
N MET A 28 6.94 -2.79 8.96
CA MET A 28 6.68 -3.57 10.17
C MET A 28 7.97 -4.18 10.75
N LYS A 29 8.91 -4.63 9.90
CA LYS A 29 10.21 -5.12 10.35
C LYS A 29 11.05 -4.01 10.99
N LEU A 30 11.08 -2.81 10.41
CA LEU A 30 11.74 -1.64 10.98
C LEU A 30 11.09 -1.16 12.30
N ALA A 31 9.81 -1.49 12.50
CA ALA A 31 9.12 -1.29 13.79
C ALA A 31 9.40 -2.40 14.82
N GLY A 32 10.30 -3.34 14.52
CA GLY A 32 10.71 -4.38 15.46
C GLY A 32 9.84 -5.64 15.47
N LYS A 33 8.94 -5.83 14.51
CA LYS A 33 8.10 -7.03 14.41
C LYS A 33 8.84 -8.20 13.77
N GLU A 34 8.44 -9.44 14.12
CA GLU A 34 8.79 -10.62 13.33
C GLU A 34 7.91 -10.64 12.08
N VAL A 35 8.54 -10.58 10.90
CA VAL A 35 7.83 -10.45 9.62
C VAL A 35 8.28 -11.51 8.64
N ARG A 36 7.29 -12.20 8.07
CA ARG A 36 7.47 -13.24 7.06
C ARG A 36 6.79 -12.82 5.77
N LEU A 37 7.46 -12.95 4.64
CA LEU A 37 6.96 -12.55 3.34
C LEU A 37 6.77 -13.77 2.42
N TYR A 38 5.58 -13.86 1.86
CA TYR A 38 5.21 -14.85 0.85
C TYR A 38 4.91 -14.19 -0.50
N ASP A 39 5.24 -14.88 -1.57
CA ASP A 39 4.61 -14.67 -2.88
C ASP A 39 4.47 -16.00 -3.61
N MET A 40 3.42 -16.09 -4.45
CA MET A 40 3.12 -17.34 -5.16
C MET A 40 4.01 -17.55 -6.38
N MET A 41 4.25 -18.81 -6.71
CA MET A 41 4.90 -19.16 -7.98
C MET A 41 3.95 -18.90 -9.17
N PRO A 42 4.47 -18.41 -10.31
CA PRO A 42 5.89 -18.19 -10.65
C PRO A 42 6.43 -16.80 -10.26
N PHE A 43 5.61 -15.90 -9.70
CA PHE A 43 6.00 -14.51 -9.39
C PHE A 43 7.15 -14.45 -8.37
N ALA A 44 7.14 -15.34 -7.39
CA ALA A 44 8.15 -15.43 -6.33
C ALA A 44 9.59 -15.46 -6.85
N LYS A 45 9.84 -16.08 -8.01
CA LYS A 45 11.17 -16.10 -8.64
C LYS A 45 11.77 -14.71 -8.87
N ASN A 46 10.92 -13.73 -9.12
CA ASN A 46 11.34 -12.35 -9.37
C ASN A 46 11.10 -11.45 -8.14
N THR A 47 9.95 -11.61 -7.50
CA THR A 47 9.54 -10.73 -6.41
C THR A 47 10.29 -10.99 -5.11
N LEU A 48 10.66 -12.25 -4.86
CA LEU A 48 11.39 -12.66 -3.65
C LEU A 48 12.89 -12.87 -3.88
N ALA A 49 13.37 -12.74 -5.12
CA ALA A 49 14.75 -13.04 -5.48
C ALA A 49 15.75 -12.30 -4.60
N ASN A 50 16.64 -13.04 -3.94
CA ASN A 50 17.73 -12.54 -3.10
C ASN A 50 17.31 -11.68 -1.88
N LEU A 51 16.02 -11.55 -1.56
CA LEU A 51 15.56 -10.69 -0.45
C LEU A 51 16.16 -11.09 0.90
N GLU A 52 16.39 -12.38 1.14
CA GLU A 52 17.04 -12.87 2.35
C GLU A 52 18.45 -12.26 2.54
N LYS A 53 19.18 -12.07 1.43
CA LYS A 53 20.56 -11.55 1.45
C LYS A 53 20.60 -10.04 1.37
N THR A 54 19.74 -9.44 0.55
CA THR A 54 19.79 -8.00 0.26
C THR A 54 18.94 -7.18 1.21
N GLY A 55 17.94 -7.79 1.85
CA GLY A 55 16.89 -7.09 2.56
C GLY A 55 16.03 -6.23 1.60
N ILE A 56 15.11 -5.49 2.16
CA ILE A 56 14.28 -4.50 1.46
C ILE A 56 14.68 -3.11 1.94
N LEU A 57 15.10 -2.24 1.03
CA LEU A 57 15.32 -0.84 1.35
C LEU A 57 13.97 -0.11 1.26
N LEU A 58 13.49 0.38 2.39
CA LEU A 58 12.31 1.23 2.47
C LEU A 58 12.76 2.68 2.47
N ASP A 59 12.26 3.45 1.51
CA ASP A 59 12.46 4.88 1.43
C ASP A 59 11.12 5.60 1.60
N GLY A 60 11.04 6.46 2.60
CA GLY A 60 9.84 7.20 2.92
C GLY A 60 9.78 8.56 2.23
N VAL A 61 8.59 9.15 2.15
CA VAL A 61 8.39 10.51 1.66
C VAL A 61 8.63 11.50 2.80
N GLN A 62 9.81 12.06 2.88
CA GLN A 62 10.20 13.05 3.90
C GLN A 62 9.44 14.40 3.83
N ARG A 63 8.37 14.50 3.04
CA ARG A 63 7.73 15.78 2.75
C ARG A 63 6.40 16.01 3.42
N ASN A 64 5.91 15.05 4.19
CA ASN A 64 4.61 15.16 4.82
C ASN A 64 4.80 15.30 6.34
N LEU A 65 4.52 16.48 6.86
CA LEU A 65 4.66 16.84 8.29
C LEU A 65 3.92 15.91 9.26
N TYR A 66 3.08 15.01 8.73
CA TYR A 66 2.18 14.17 9.51
C TYR A 66 2.47 12.67 9.41
N CYS A 67 3.51 12.26 8.67
CA CYS A 67 3.85 10.86 8.51
C CYS A 67 5.06 10.50 9.36
N PHE A 68 4.87 9.58 10.29
CA PHE A 68 5.98 8.84 10.86
C PHE A 68 6.52 7.90 9.79
N GLU A 69 7.71 8.18 9.30
CA GLU A 69 8.35 7.37 8.29
C GLU A 69 9.49 6.59 8.93
N ARG A 70 9.33 5.28 8.93
CA ARG A 70 10.43 4.39 9.14
C ARG A 70 11.13 4.21 7.80
N SER A 71 12.39 4.56 7.72
CA SER A 71 13.21 4.38 6.53
C SER A 71 14.44 3.54 6.88
N GLY A 72 14.90 2.75 5.95
CA GLY A 72 16.08 1.92 6.16
C GLY A 72 16.00 0.57 5.47
N ARG A 73 17.00 -0.26 5.73
CA ARG A 73 17.07 -1.61 5.19
C ARG A 73 16.50 -2.62 6.18
N ALA A 74 15.46 -3.30 5.78
CA ALA A 74 14.78 -4.32 6.56
C ALA A 74 15.22 -5.73 6.09
N TYR A 75 15.74 -6.54 6.99
CA TYR A 75 15.99 -7.95 6.77
C TYR A 75 14.87 -8.74 7.41
N LEU A 76 14.04 -9.40 6.58
CA LEU A 76 12.88 -10.13 7.05
C LEU A 76 13.29 -11.45 7.73
N ASP A 77 12.46 -11.93 8.64
CA ASP A 77 12.72 -13.16 9.39
C ASP A 77 12.52 -14.42 8.52
N MET A 78 11.62 -14.33 7.53
CA MET A 78 11.41 -15.38 6.54
C MET A 78 10.96 -14.80 5.20
N VAL A 79 11.47 -15.36 4.12
CA VAL A 79 11.01 -15.07 2.74
C VAL A 79 10.82 -16.42 2.04
N SER A 80 9.60 -16.73 1.63
CA SER A 80 9.30 -18.06 1.08
C SER A 80 8.15 -18.03 0.06
N SER A 81 8.16 -18.97 -0.86
CA SER A 81 7.03 -19.31 -1.72
C SER A 81 6.21 -20.51 -1.20
N ASP A 82 6.44 -20.91 0.05
CA ASP A 82 5.69 -21.95 0.74
C ASP A 82 4.72 -21.26 1.71
N MET A 83 3.43 -21.24 1.37
CA MET A 83 2.37 -20.60 2.15
C MET A 83 2.31 -21.16 3.57
N GLY A 84 2.37 -22.49 3.69
CA GLY A 84 2.26 -23.14 4.98
C GLY A 84 3.36 -22.72 5.96
N LYS A 85 4.60 -22.56 5.49
CA LYS A 85 5.70 -22.09 6.34
C LYS A 85 5.51 -20.66 6.80
N VAL A 86 5.07 -19.78 5.90
CA VAL A 86 4.93 -18.35 6.21
C VAL A 86 3.80 -18.10 7.19
N VAL A 87 2.66 -18.81 7.03
CA VAL A 87 1.42 -18.60 7.81
C VAL A 87 1.44 -19.31 9.16
N LYS A 88 2.18 -20.41 9.27
CA LYS A 88 2.22 -21.23 10.50
C LYS A 88 2.62 -20.41 11.73
N GLY A 89 1.73 -20.39 12.73
CA GLY A 89 1.94 -19.67 13.98
C GLY A 89 1.94 -18.13 13.84
N ALA A 90 1.60 -17.58 12.68
CA ALA A 90 1.42 -16.14 12.54
C ALA A 90 0.11 -15.70 13.20
N GLY A 91 0.12 -14.63 13.99
CA GLY A 91 -1.09 -14.07 14.58
C GLY A 91 -1.84 -13.17 13.62
N LEU A 92 -1.10 -12.42 12.80
CA LEU A 92 -1.61 -11.49 11.82
C LEU A 92 -1.22 -11.92 10.40
N ILE A 93 -2.19 -11.92 9.51
CA ILE A 93 -1.99 -12.22 8.09
C ILE A 93 -2.40 -10.99 7.29
N VAL A 94 -1.45 -10.40 6.58
CA VAL A 94 -1.65 -9.23 5.73
C VAL A 94 -1.67 -9.67 4.28
N ILE A 95 -2.79 -9.49 3.59
CA ILE A 95 -2.90 -9.77 2.17
C ILE A 95 -2.68 -8.47 1.39
N ALA A 96 -1.59 -8.41 0.64
CA ALA A 96 -1.15 -7.25 -0.13
C ALA A 96 -1.05 -7.60 -1.63
N ALA A 97 -2.11 -8.22 -2.14
CA ALA A 97 -2.23 -8.68 -3.51
C ALA A 97 -3.33 -7.92 -4.26
N PRO A 98 -3.23 -7.74 -5.58
CA PRO A 98 -4.31 -7.14 -6.36
C PRO A 98 -5.56 -8.04 -6.35
N ALA A 99 -6.76 -7.44 -6.49
CA ALA A 99 -8.03 -8.16 -6.39
C ALA A 99 -8.14 -9.39 -7.31
N MET A 100 -7.56 -9.33 -8.50
CA MET A 100 -7.52 -10.46 -9.43
C MET A 100 -6.69 -11.66 -8.93
N ALA A 101 -5.82 -11.44 -7.95
CA ALA A 101 -5.02 -12.48 -7.32
C ALA A 101 -5.64 -13.01 -6.01
N HIS A 102 -6.72 -12.43 -5.52
CA HIS A 102 -7.34 -12.84 -4.25
C HIS A 102 -7.74 -14.32 -4.28
N GLU A 103 -8.44 -14.77 -5.33
CA GLU A 103 -8.88 -16.16 -5.40
C GLU A 103 -7.72 -17.18 -5.33
N PRO A 104 -6.68 -17.10 -6.17
CA PRO A 104 -5.57 -18.05 -6.06
C PRO A 104 -4.82 -17.96 -4.73
N PHE A 105 -4.63 -16.75 -4.16
CA PHE A 105 -4.04 -16.60 -2.83
C PHE A 105 -4.89 -17.23 -1.73
N PHE A 106 -6.20 -17.04 -1.75
CA PHE A 106 -7.11 -17.61 -0.76
C PHE A 106 -7.19 -19.12 -0.87
N ARG A 107 -7.19 -19.66 -2.09
CA ARG A 107 -7.20 -21.11 -2.32
C ARG A 107 -5.98 -21.79 -1.71
N GLU A 108 -4.82 -21.14 -1.79
CA GLU A 108 -3.59 -21.65 -1.19
C GLU A 108 -3.54 -21.39 0.33
N LEU A 109 -4.06 -20.26 0.81
CA LEU A 109 -4.06 -19.88 2.21
C LEU A 109 -4.96 -20.74 3.08
N ILE A 110 -6.20 -20.99 2.65
CA ILE A 110 -7.27 -21.61 3.46
C ILE A 110 -6.84 -22.93 4.12
N PRO A 111 -6.14 -23.86 3.45
CA PRO A 111 -5.69 -25.13 4.07
C PRO A 111 -4.70 -24.95 5.23
N HIS A 112 -4.04 -23.79 5.32
CA HIS A 112 -3.00 -23.51 6.30
C HIS A 112 -3.44 -22.57 7.42
N LEU A 113 -4.72 -22.17 7.44
CA LEU A 113 -5.26 -21.32 8.50
C LEU A 113 -5.25 -22.03 9.86
N GLU A 114 -4.99 -21.28 10.90
CA GLU A 114 -5.02 -21.73 12.30
C GLU A 114 -6.03 -20.90 13.10
N ASP A 115 -6.56 -21.47 14.17
CA ASP A 115 -7.52 -20.77 15.02
C ASP A 115 -6.87 -19.55 15.70
N GLY A 116 -7.62 -18.47 15.79
CA GLY A 116 -7.17 -17.22 16.42
C GLY A 116 -6.41 -16.26 15.50
N GLN A 117 -6.13 -16.65 14.25
CA GLN A 117 -5.49 -15.75 13.29
C GLN A 117 -6.43 -14.61 12.86
N VAL A 118 -5.86 -13.43 12.59
CA VAL A 118 -6.59 -12.27 12.06
C VAL A 118 -6.06 -11.92 10.68
N ILE A 119 -6.96 -11.85 9.71
CA ILE A 119 -6.62 -11.61 8.31
C ILE A 119 -7.02 -10.18 7.93
N HIS A 120 -6.05 -9.40 7.46
CA HIS A 120 -6.21 -8.02 6.99
C HIS A 120 -5.96 -7.95 5.48
N ILE A 121 -6.96 -7.55 4.69
CA ILE A 121 -6.87 -7.47 3.22
C ILE A 121 -6.68 -6.02 2.79
N PHE A 122 -5.55 -5.70 2.16
CA PHE A 122 -5.22 -4.40 1.56
C PHE A 122 -5.10 -4.52 0.03
N THR A 123 -5.93 -3.97 -0.78
CA THR A 123 -7.23 -3.34 -0.62
C THR A 123 -8.30 -4.44 -0.66
N ASP A 124 -9.35 -4.31 0.13
CA ASP A 124 -10.37 -5.38 0.25
C ASP A 124 -11.04 -5.71 -1.08
N ASN A 125 -11.59 -4.71 -1.79
CA ASN A 125 -12.30 -4.91 -3.05
C ASN A 125 -13.24 -6.14 -3.00
N TYR A 126 -13.98 -6.29 -1.90
CA TYR A 126 -14.85 -7.43 -1.60
C TYR A 126 -14.10 -8.77 -1.39
N GLY A 127 -12.79 -8.74 -1.17
CA GLY A 127 -11.98 -9.92 -0.86
C GLY A 127 -12.44 -10.63 0.41
N THR A 128 -12.90 -9.88 1.40
CA THR A 128 -13.49 -10.42 2.64
C THR A 128 -14.69 -11.34 2.34
N LEU A 129 -15.60 -10.92 1.44
CA LEU A 129 -16.74 -11.74 1.00
C LEU A 129 -16.27 -12.99 0.27
N LEU A 130 -15.30 -12.82 -0.66
CA LEU A 130 -14.76 -13.94 -1.42
C LEU A 130 -14.07 -14.95 -0.51
N LEU A 131 -13.22 -14.50 0.43
CA LEU A 131 -12.52 -15.39 1.35
C LEU A 131 -13.49 -16.18 2.22
N ARG A 132 -14.51 -15.54 2.81
CA ARG A 132 -15.53 -16.24 3.61
C ARG A 132 -16.34 -17.24 2.78
N LYS A 133 -16.69 -16.89 1.54
CA LYS A 133 -17.33 -17.81 0.61
C LYS A 133 -16.45 -19.04 0.37
N MET A 134 -15.20 -18.85 0.01
CA MET A 134 -14.24 -19.93 -0.27
C MET A 134 -13.97 -20.80 0.95
N MET A 135 -13.80 -20.20 2.14
CA MET A 135 -13.66 -20.97 3.39
C MET A 135 -14.84 -21.94 3.60
N ARG A 136 -16.07 -21.46 3.39
CA ARG A 136 -17.27 -22.30 3.50
C ARG A 136 -17.29 -23.41 2.44
N GLU A 137 -16.98 -23.09 1.18
CA GLU A 137 -16.97 -24.05 0.06
C GLU A 137 -15.88 -25.10 0.20
N MET A 138 -14.74 -24.73 0.80
CA MET A 138 -13.62 -25.64 1.07
C MET A 138 -13.76 -26.38 2.42
N GLY A 139 -14.85 -26.19 3.15
CA GLY A 139 -15.09 -26.85 4.44
C GLY A 139 -14.14 -26.42 5.56
N CYS A 140 -13.60 -25.21 5.50
CA CYS A 140 -12.73 -24.69 6.55
C CYS A 140 -13.53 -24.35 7.80
N THR A 141 -13.18 -24.99 8.93
CA THR A 141 -13.84 -24.81 10.23
C THR A 141 -13.05 -23.91 11.18
N LYS A 142 -11.92 -23.37 10.73
CA LYS A 142 -11.04 -22.55 11.55
C LYS A 142 -11.70 -21.26 12.00
N GLN A 143 -11.52 -20.94 13.28
CA GLN A 143 -12.04 -19.72 13.89
C GLN A 143 -11.02 -18.59 13.68
N VAL A 144 -11.21 -17.86 12.59
CA VAL A 144 -10.35 -16.72 12.21
C VAL A 144 -11.19 -15.46 12.07
N ILE A 145 -10.60 -14.31 12.37
CA ILE A 145 -11.20 -13.01 12.09
C ILE A 145 -10.77 -12.59 10.69
N VAL A 146 -11.73 -12.23 9.84
CA VAL A 146 -11.46 -11.79 8.47
C VAL A 146 -12.02 -10.40 8.28
N GLY A 147 -11.17 -9.49 7.86
CA GLY A 147 -11.60 -8.15 7.50
C GLY A 147 -10.70 -7.53 6.43
N GLY A 148 -11.18 -6.45 5.87
CA GLY A 148 -10.49 -5.76 4.81
C GLY A 148 -10.57 -4.24 4.95
N TRP A 149 -9.74 -3.55 4.21
CA TRP A 149 -9.55 -2.12 4.25
C TRP A 149 -9.91 -1.47 2.91
N SER A 150 -10.42 -0.26 2.96
CA SER A 150 -10.80 0.52 1.76
C SER A 150 -9.63 0.82 0.83
N SER A 151 -8.40 0.81 1.33
CA SER A 151 -7.18 1.04 0.56
C SER A 151 -5.99 0.32 1.19
N ALA A 152 -4.85 0.34 0.50
CA ALA A 152 -3.56 0.04 1.13
C ALA A 152 -3.14 1.21 2.04
N PRO A 153 -2.29 0.96 3.07
CA PRO A 153 -1.83 2.02 3.98
C PRO A 153 -1.01 3.10 3.30
N TYR A 154 -0.43 2.81 2.14
CA TYR A 154 0.37 3.77 1.37
C TYR A 154 0.36 3.50 -0.13
N GLY A 155 0.54 4.59 -0.92
CA GLY A 155 0.93 4.50 -2.31
C GLY A 155 2.44 4.36 -2.41
N THR A 156 2.89 3.27 -3.03
CA THR A 156 4.30 2.89 -3.06
C THR A 156 4.71 2.37 -4.44
N ARG A 157 5.99 2.47 -4.75
CA ARG A 157 6.58 1.96 -5.99
C ARG A 157 7.85 1.19 -5.70
N ILE A 158 8.07 0.14 -6.47
CA ILE A 158 9.36 -0.55 -6.53
C ILE A 158 10.26 0.26 -7.47
N GLU A 159 11.46 0.60 -7.00
CA GLU A 159 12.45 1.22 -7.85
C GLU A 159 13.01 0.20 -8.87
N SER A 160 13.20 0.67 -10.09
CA SER A 160 13.77 -0.16 -11.15
C SER A 160 14.69 0.67 -12.05
N VAL A 161 15.72 0.05 -12.58
CA VAL A 161 16.60 0.64 -13.60
C VAL A 161 16.59 -0.27 -14.81
N GLY A 162 15.99 0.20 -15.90
CA GLY A 162 15.79 -0.60 -17.10
C GLY A 162 14.93 -1.83 -16.82
N LYS A 163 15.49 -3.03 -17.02
CA LYS A 163 14.83 -4.31 -16.74
C LYS A 163 15.09 -4.87 -15.34
N PHE A 164 15.97 -4.21 -14.56
CA PHE A 164 16.35 -4.68 -13.23
C PHE A 164 15.43 -4.07 -12.18
N THR A 165 14.80 -4.93 -11.39
CA THR A 165 14.02 -4.53 -10.21
C THR A 165 14.90 -4.67 -8.97
N PHE A 166 15.03 -3.62 -8.21
CA PHE A 166 15.77 -3.64 -6.94
C PHE A 166 14.81 -3.87 -5.78
N PRO A 167 15.25 -4.49 -4.69
CA PRO A 167 14.47 -4.58 -3.47
C PRO A 167 14.47 -3.22 -2.73
N HIS A 168 14.07 -2.18 -3.43
CA HIS A 168 13.95 -0.81 -2.98
C HIS A 168 12.53 -0.35 -3.24
N VAL A 169 11.82 0.03 -2.20
CA VAL A 169 10.45 0.51 -2.26
C VAL A 169 10.38 1.94 -1.74
N GLY A 170 9.84 2.83 -2.57
CA GLY A 170 9.61 4.23 -2.20
C GLY A 170 8.14 4.47 -1.87
N VAL A 171 7.87 4.92 -0.65
CA VAL A 171 6.54 5.37 -0.24
C VAL A 171 6.32 6.78 -0.78
N LYS A 172 5.29 6.99 -1.58
CA LYS A 172 4.97 8.27 -2.20
C LYS A 172 3.96 9.07 -1.38
N TYR A 173 3.04 8.40 -0.72
CA TYR A 173 2.08 8.98 0.22
C TYR A 173 1.55 7.90 1.17
N ARG A 174 1.05 8.33 2.31
CA ARG A 174 0.28 7.49 3.24
C ARG A 174 -1.20 7.78 3.12
N ALA A 175 -2.03 6.79 3.38
CA ALA A 175 -3.47 6.97 3.41
C ALA A 175 -3.85 7.95 4.54
N ILE A 176 -4.72 8.91 4.23
CA ILE A 176 -5.24 9.86 5.23
C ILE A 176 -6.31 9.18 6.08
N THR A 177 -7.14 8.36 5.46
CA THR A 177 -8.17 7.56 6.12
C THR A 177 -8.13 6.15 5.61
N LEU A 178 -8.37 5.19 6.49
CA LEU A 178 -8.61 3.80 6.14
C LEU A 178 -9.89 3.36 6.83
N ARG A 179 -10.87 2.93 6.06
CA ARG A 179 -12.08 2.33 6.59
C ARG A 179 -11.94 0.82 6.52
N GLY A 180 -12.10 0.18 7.68
CA GLY A 180 -12.00 -1.27 7.84
C GLY A 180 -13.34 -1.88 8.21
N ALA A 181 -13.61 -3.09 7.72
CA ALA A 181 -14.78 -3.86 8.12
C ALA A 181 -14.46 -5.36 8.15
N SER A 182 -15.16 -6.09 9.01
CA SER A 182 -15.03 -7.53 9.17
C SER A 182 -16.26 -8.28 8.67
N LEU A 183 -16.10 -9.56 8.43
CA LEU A 183 -17.20 -10.47 8.15
C LEU A 183 -17.02 -11.75 8.99
N PRO A 184 -17.94 -12.05 9.94
CA PRO A 184 -19.14 -11.26 10.27
C PRO A 184 -18.82 -9.92 10.92
N MET A 185 -19.80 -9.00 10.90
CA MET A 185 -19.66 -7.68 11.55
C MET A 185 -19.56 -7.75 13.08
N SER A 186 -19.98 -8.87 13.70
CA SER A 186 -19.75 -9.11 15.12
C SER A 186 -18.29 -9.10 15.54
N ASP A 187 -17.38 -9.30 14.59
CA ASP A 187 -15.93 -9.35 14.83
C ASP A 187 -15.26 -7.99 14.67
N ILE A 188 -16.03 -6.92 14.39
CA ILE A 188 -15.47 -5.60 14.05
C ILE A 188 -14.57 -5.04 15.15
N ASP A 189 -14.97 -5.15 16.40
CA ASP A 189 -14.21 -4.60 17.53
C ASP A 189 -12.85 -5.32 17.65
N ALA A 190 -12.85 -6.65 17.52
CA ALA A 190 -11.63 -7.46 17.55
C ALA A 190 -10.74 -7.19 16.33
N PHE A 191 -11.33 -7.03 15.14
CA PHE A 191 -10.61 -6.67 13.93
C PHE A 191 -9.96 -5.30 14.05
N MET A 192 -10.68 -4.29 14.53
CA MET A 192 -10.14 -2.95 14.73
C MET A 192 -9.06 -2.91 15.81
N GLU A 193 -9.26 -3.64 16.93
CA GLU A 193 -8.25 -3.75 17.98
C GLU A 193 -6.97 -4.43 17.46
N SER A 194 -7.08 -5.48 16.64
CA SER A 194 -5.93 -6.17 16.05
C SER A 194 -5.08 -5.26 15.16
N SER A 195 -5.69 -4.24 14.55
CA SER A 195 -4.99 -3.28 13.68
C SER A 195 -3.93 -2.47 14.40
N ARG A 196 -4.03 -2.31 15.72
CA ARG A 196 -3.03 -1.64 16.56
C ARG A 196 -1.68 -2.36 16.58
N TYR A 197 -1.68 -3.64 16.25
CA TYR A 197 -0.47 -4.45 16.17
C TYR A 197 0.15 -4.47 14.77
N LEU A 198 -0.43 -3.72 13.83
CA LEU A 198 0.08 -3.51 12.47
C LEU A 198 0.74 -2.12 12.33
N PRO A 199 2.06 -2.00 12.52
CA PRO A 199 2.75 -0.72 12.41
C PRO A 199 2.53 0.01 11.08
N CYS A 200 2.23 -0.71 10.00
CA CYS A 200 1.95 -0.11 8.70
C CYS A 200 0.68 0.76 8.66
N ILE A 201 -0.19 0.68 9.68
CA ILE A 201 -1.41 1.48 9.80
C ILE A 201 -1.25 2.62 10.83
N ASP A 202 -0.22 2.62 11.66
CA ASP A 202 -0.08 3.53 12.81
C ASP A 202 -0.05 5.02 12.45
N ALA A 203 0.36 5.38 11.24
CA ALA A 203 0.43 6.75 10.76
C ALA A 203 -0.79 7.20 9.95
N VAL A 204 -1.83 6.37 9.87
CA VAL A 204 -3.08 6.73 9.18
C VAL A 204 -3.84 7.78 9.98
N THR A 205 -4.51 8.71 9.28
CA THR A 205 -5.49 9.66 9.83
C THR A 205 -4.98 10.72 10.79
N TYR A 206 -3.74 11.16 10.67
CA TYR A 206 -3.19 12.22 11.54
C TYR A 206 -3.38 11.96 13.05
N GLY A 207 -3.30 10.70 13.45
CA GLY A 207 -3.44 10.28 14.83
C GLY A 207 -4.86 9.91 15.27
N ASN A 208 -5.88 10.00 14.39
CA ASN A 208 -7.22 9.52 14.71
C ASN A 208 -7.38 8.00 14.52
N GLY A 209 -6.41 7.37 13.86
CA GLY A 209 -6.44 5.95 13.57
C GLY A 209 -7.40 5.57 12.43
N PRO A 210 -7.47 4.30 12.08
CA PRO A 210 -8.41 3.79 11.09
C PRO A 210 -9.85 3.83 11.64
N GLU A 211 -10.83 3.92 10.73
CA GLU A 211 -12.26 3.98 11.04
C GLU A 211 -12.94 2.64 10.80
N ALA A 212 -13.87 2.26 11.70
CA ALA A 212 -14.74 1.13 11.47
C ALA A 212 -15.84 1.46 10.45
N GLY A 213 -16.05 0.60 9.47
CA GLY A 213 -17.20 0.64 8.58
C GLY A 213 -18.42 -0.05 9.22
N ASN A 214 -19.59 0.18 8.64
CA ASN A 214 -20.83 -0.46 9.09
C ASN A 214 -21.02 -1.85 8.46
N THR A 215 -20.45 -2.05 7.28
CA THR A 215 -20.50 -3.32 6.53
C THR A 215 -19.22 -3.50 5.72
N VAL A 216 -18.95 -4.74 5.28
CA VAL A 216 -17.84 -5.00 4.35
C VAL A 216 -18.02 -4.33 2.98
N LEU A 217 -19.22 -3.88 2.65
CA LEU A 217 -19.46 -3.11 1.42
C LEU A 217 -18.86 -1.72 1.51
N ASP A 218 -18.78 -1.16 2.71
CA ASP A 218 -18.19 0.17 2.93
C ASP A 218 -16.72 0.22 2.50
N THR A 219 -15.97 -0.88 2.65
CA THR A 219 -14.57 -0.94 2.23
C THR A 219 -14.43 -0.81 0.71
N GLY A 220 -15.34 -1.45 -0.05
CA GLY A 220 -15.37 -1.36 -1.51
C GLY A 220 -15.83 0.01 -2.01
N PHE A 221 -16.94 0.53 -1.45
CA PHE A 221 -17.50 1.82 -1.87
C PHE A 221 -16.66 3.03 -1.42
N ALA A 222 -15.92 2.92 -0.33
CA ALA A 222 -14.97 3.95 0.10
C ALA A 222 -13.66 3.94 -0.69
N ASN A 223 -13.44 2.96 -1.56
CA ASN A 223 -12.25 2.91 -2.40
C ASN A 223 -12.37 3.91 -3.56
N ILE A 224 -11.59 4.98 -3.51
CA ILE A 224 -11.59 6.04 -4.54
C ILE A 224 -10.95 5.58 -5.87
N ASN A 225 -10.15 4.52 -5.87
CA ASN A 225 -9.40 4.11 -7.06
C ASN A 225 -10.28 3.79 -8.27
N PRO A 226 -11.42 3.06 -8.17
CA PRO A 226 -12.31 2.83 -9.31
C PRO A 226 -12.87 4.13 -9.88
N VAL A 227 -13.13 5.13 -9.04
CA VAL A 227 -13.69 6.42 -9.46
C VAL A 227 -12.67 7.25 -10.23
N ILE A 228 -11.39 7.19 -9.86
CA ILE A 228 -10.32 7.96 -10.50
C ILE A 228 -9.74 7.22 -11.70
N HIS A 229 -9.36 5.95 -11.52
CA HIS A 229 -8.54 5.26 -12.52
C HIS A 229 -9.34 4.73 -13.70
N VAL A 230 -10.58 4.26 -13.49
CA VAL A 230 -11.38 3.70 -14.58
C VAL A 230 -11.74 4.79 -15.61
N PRO A 231 -12.31 5.95 -15.24
CA PRO A 231 -12.54 7.03 -16.20
C PRO A 231 -11.24 7.52 -16.84
N ALA A 232 -10.17 7.70 -16.06
CA ALA A 232 -8.89 8.15 -16.59
C ALA A 232 -8.30 7.18 -17.62
N THR A 233 -8.48 5.87 -17.41
CA THR A 233 -8.02 4.85 -18.36
C THR A 233 -8.86 4.89 -19.64
N ILE A 234 -10.18 4.96 -19.52
CA ILE A 234 -11.11 5.02 -20.69
C ILE A 234 -10.85 6.28 -21.52
N LEU A 235 -10.76 7.43 -20.87
CA LEU A 235 -10.50 8.71 -21.54
C LEU A 235 -9.08 8.82 -22.09
N GLY A 236 -8.14 8.09 -21.50
CA GLY A 236 -6.73 8.08 -21.89
C GLY A 236 -6.38 7.12 -23.03
N VAL A 237 -7.34 6.34 -23.56
CA VAL A 237 -7.08 5.35 -24.64
C VAL A 237 -6.40 5.98 -25.84
N SER A 238 -6.90 7.11 -26.34
CA SER A 238 -6.29 7.82 -27.47
C SER A 238 -4.84 8.23 -27.19
N THR A 239 -4.53 8.64 -25.98
CA THR A 239 -3.16 8.99 -25.58
C THR A 239 -2.25 7.75 -25.52
N MET A 240 -2.80 6.62 -25.08
CA MET A 240 -2.04 5.35 -25.02
C MET A 240 -1.76 4.78 -26.40
N GLU A 241 -2.74 4.83 -27.31
CA GLU A 241 -2.60 4.38 -28.69
C GLU A 241 -1.63 5.23 -29.50
N ASN A 242 -1.61 6.53 -29.24
CA ASN A 242 -0.76 7.50 -29.91
C ASN A 242 0.43 7.96 -29.04
N TRP A 243 0.97 7.07 -28.21
CA TRP A 243 1.96 7.40 -27.18
C TRP A 243 3.19 8.13 -27.73
N GLU A 244 3.73 7.69 -28.87
CA GLU A 244 4.94 8.27 -29.44
C GLU A 244 4.73 9.72 -29.92
N SER A 245 3.59 10.01 -30.54
CA SER A 245 3.22 11.37 -30.94
C SER A 245 2.82 12.24 -29.75
N SER A 246 2.12 11.64 -28.77
CA SER A 246 1.70 12.33 -27.54
C SER A 246 2.85 12.63 -26.60
N SER A 247 3.84 11.76 -26.50
CA SER A 247 5.03 12.00 -25.66
C SER A 247 5.87 13.19 -26.13
N ALA A 248 5.91 13.43 -27.42
CA ALA A 248 6.55 14.62 -27.99
C ALA A 248 5.79 15.92 -27.68
N ALA A 249 4.46 15.86 -27.56
CA ALA A 249 3.61 17.00 -27.19
C ALA A 249 3.63 17.25 -25.68
N MET A 250 3.69 16.20 -24.85
CA MET A 250 3.68 16.26 -23.40
C MET A 250 4.96 16.84 -22.78
N THR A 251 6.08 16.75 -23.47
CA THR A 251 7.27 17.49 -23.05
C THR A 251 7.09 19.01 -23.09
N ARG A 252 5.99 19.49 -23.68
CA ARG A 252 5.66 20.91 -23.80
C ARG A 252 4.60 21.41 -22.80
N THR A 253 3.78 20.52 -22.26
CA THR A 253 2.71 20.86 -21.29
C THR A 253 2.82 19.94 -20.09
N ALA A 254 2.97 20.51 -18.89
CA ALA A 254 3.00 19.75 -17.64
C ALA A 254 1.61 19.13 -17.38
N THR A 255 1.38 17.93 -17.81
CA THR A 255 0.16 17.17 -17.52
C THR A 255 0.41 16.22 -16.35
N PRO A 256 -0.54 16.03 -15.42
CA PRO A 256 -0.35 15.16 -14.26
C PRO A 256 -0.08 13.72 -14.66
N CYS A 257 0.94 13.11 -14.07
CA CYS A 257 1.44 11.77 -14.38
C CYS A 257 0.51 10.60 -14.08
N THR A 258 -0.71 10.80 -13.60
CA THR A 258 -1.56 9.76 -13.04
C THR A 258 -2.09 8.72 -14.03
N ALA A 259 -2.38 9.10 -15.27
CA ALA A 259 -2.89 8.15 -16.27
C ALA A 259 -1.78 7.34 -16.98
N MET A 260 -0.53 7.79 -16.91
CA MET A 260 0.59 7.24 -17.68
C MET A 260 1.43 6.21 -16.93
N ASP A 261 1.44 6.24 -15.62
CA ASP A 261 2.19 5.30 -14.80
C ASP A 261 1.70 3.86 -14.96
N TYR A 262 0.46 3.66 -15.42
CA TYR A 262 -0.12 2.33 -15.63
C TYR A 262 0.17 1.71 -16.99
N ALA A 263 0.51 2.52 -18.00
CA ALA A 263 0.69 2.02 -19.36
C ALA A 263 2.10 1.49 -19.67
N ARG A 264 3.11 1.96 -18.91
CA ARG A 264 4.50 1.44 -19.02
C ARG A 264 5.21 1.45 -17.68
N PRO A 265 5.61 0.28 -17.13
CA PRO A 265 6.33 0.18 -15.85
C PRO A 265 7.73 0.81 -15.85
N SER A 266 8.22 1.30 -16.98
CA SER A 266 9.62 1.74 -17.15
C SER A 266 9.82 3.19 -17.61
N VAL A 267 8.75 4.00 -17.72
CA VAL A 267 8.95 5.40 -18.10
C VAL A 267 9.27 6.23 -16.87
N ARG A 268 10.55 6.52 -16.68
CA ARG A 268 11.00 7.54 -15.73
C ARG A 268 10.35 8.87 -16.08
N CYS A 269 9.62 9.47 -15.16
CA CYS A 269 9.45 10.91 -15.14
C CYS A 269 10.83 11.53 -14.83
N SER A 270 11.70 11.64 -15.83
CA SER A 270 12.93 12.37 -15.69
C SER A 270 12.54 13.83 -15.56
N THR A 271 12.69 14.37 -14.36
CA THR A 271 12.77 15.80 -14.15
C THR A 271 13.95 16.31 -14.96
N SER A 272 13.69 16.56 -16.24
CA SER A 272 14.72 17.12 -17.14
C SER A 272 15.06 18.51 -16.67
N SER A 273 16.24 18.54 -16.09
CA SER A 273 17.19 19.65 -16.06
C SER A 273 16.65 21.04 -15.71
N SER A 274 17.06 21.45 -14.54
CA SER A 274 17.11 22.82 -14.05
C SER A 274 17.62 23.87 -15.08
N ARG A 275 18.30 23.45 -16.14
CA ARG A 275 18.77 24.34 -17.22
C ARG A 275 17.67 24.83 -18.15
N LYS A 276 16.64 24.02 -18.46
CA LYS A 276 15.52 24.47 -19.32
C LYS A 276 14.54 25.40 -18.57
N LYS A 277 14.36 25.23 -17.25
CA LYS A 277 13.55 26.16 -16.44
C LYS A 277 14.14 27.60 -16.41
N ARG A 278 15.46 27.73 -16.32
CA ARG A 278 16.11 29.06 -16.32
C ARG A 278 16.00 29.78 -17.66
N ARG A 279 15.96 29.05 -18.77
CA ARG A 279 15.85 29.67 -20.11
C ARG A 279 14.42 30.15 -20.41
N TRP A 280 13.41 29.49 -19.82
CA TRP A 280 12.01 29.89 -19.95
C TRP A 280 11.69 31.10 -19.08
N GLN A 281 12.19 31.19 -17.86
CA GLN A 281 12.04 32.34 -16.96
C GLN A 281 12.69 33.60 -17.52
N LYS A 282 13.80 33.47 -18.26
CA LYS A 282 14.44 34.64 -18.93
C LYS A 282 13.69 35.14 -20.17
N ARG A 283 12.86 34.28 -20.81
CA ARG A 283 12.09 34.68 -22.00
C ARG A 283 10.71 35.26 -21.67
N SER A 284 10.15 34.97 -20.51
CA SER A 284 8.79 35.36 -20.14
C SER A 284 8.69 36.65 -19.33
N GLY A 285 9.80 37.27 -18.96
CA GLY A 285 9.79 38.58 -18.28
C GLY A 285 9.06 38.62 -16.93
N TRP A 286 8.80 37.44 -16.33
CA TRP A 286 8.11 37.34 -15.05
C TRP A 286 9.10 37.45 -13.90
N GLU A 287 9.42 38.65 -13.47
CA GLU A 287 10.01 38.91 -12.15
C GLU A 287 8.91 38.76 -11.09
N ARG A 288 9.10 37.80 -10.18
CA ARG A 288 8.27 37.71 -8.98
C ARG A 288 8.53 38.91 -8.10
N ARG A 289 7.59 39.84 -8.02
CA ARG A 289 7.51 40.75 -6.88
C ARG A 289 7.22 39.91 -5.64
N SER A 290 8.17 39.88 -4.74
CA SER A 290 8.01 39.31 -3.40
C SER A 290 6.94 40.11 -2.65
N MET A 291 5.72 39.57 -2.54
CA MET A 291 4.78 40.06 -1.53
C MET A 291 5.24 39.52 -0.17
N HIS A 292 5.90 40.33 0.62
CA HIS A 292 6.01 40.15 2.04
C HIS A 292 4.62 40.37 2.64
N MET A 293 3.86 39.27 2.88
CA MET A 293 2.78 39.28 3.87
C MET A 293 3.38 39.02 5.24
N ASN A 294 3.35 40.05 6.07
CA ASN A 294 3.68 39.96 7.48
C ASN A 294 2.40 39.54 8.23
N PRO A 295 2.32 38.38 8.89
CA PRO A 295 1.17 38.03 9.69
C PRO A 295 1.37 38.46 11.14
N PHE A 296 0.41 39.23 11.64
CA PHE A 296 0.10 39.49 13.03
C PHE A 296 0.99 40.42 13.85
N SER A 297 0.52 41.66 13.95
CA SER A 297 0.70 42.50 15.14
C SER A 297 -0.60 42.50 15.94
N PRO A 298 -0.61 42.18 17.25
CA PRO A 298 -1.82 42.29 18.04
C PRO A 298 -2.03 43.78 18.44
N ALA A 299 -3.18 44.31 18.05
CA ALA A 299 -3.65 45.61 18.55
C ALA A 299 -4.01 45.50 20.02
N GLY A 300 -3.45 46.38 20.84
CA GLY A 300 -3.74 46.52 22.25
C GLY A 300 -5.16 47.03 22.48
N VAL A 301 -5.76 46.52 23.56
CA VAL A 301 -6.98 47.03 24.16
C VAL A 301 -6.58 47.99 25.27
N SER A 302 -7.04 49.20 25.16
CA SER A 302 -7.25 50.10 26.29
C SER A 302 -8.72 50.26 26.57
#